data_cbe41d6fc91aa0e06987f264476f9abe
#
_entry.id   cbe41d6fc91aa0e06987f264476f9abe
#
_cell.length_a   1.000
_cell.length_b   1.000
_cell.length_c   1.000
_cell.angle_alpha   90.00
_cell.angle_beta   90.00
_cell.angle_gamma   90.00
#
_symmetry.space_group_name_H-M   'P 1'
#
loop_
_entity.id
_entity.type
_entity.pdbx_description
1 polymer ?
#
loop_
_entity_poly.entity_id
_entity_poly.type
_entity_poly.pdbx_seq_one_letter_code
_entity_poly.pdbx_strand_id
1 'polypeptide(L)'
;MINFIPHISTVIVKVGVIVFPGSNCDRDMYHVLTDVFNLNTQYFWHEKHLPKNIDAVVLPGGFSYGDRLRAGIIAAHSPIISDVKKLAGMGVPILGVCNGFQILVESGLLPGVLLKNDSLNFMCEWTNLIVKNITTPFTNKLKLNQKIPIPIANGEGRYFVDEQTSKKLEKKNQIVFSYENYVNGSMNQIAGVCNEDGNVVGMMPHPERAAEKVINPNDNKPASLIFESLVQSIGVKN
;
A
#
# COMPACT_ATOMS: atom_id res chain seq x y z
N MET A 1 -32.62 41.41 1.91
CA MET A 1 -31.29 40.84 2.20
C MET A 1 -31.29 39.39 1.76
N ILE A 2 -30.63 39.06 0.65
CA ILE A 2 -30.53 37.69 0.14
C ILE A 2 -29.29 37.11 0.81
N ASN A 3 -29.49 36.12 1.70
CA ASN A 3 -28.41 35.38 2.34
C ASN A 3 -27.71 34.51 1.24
N PHE A 4 -26.55 34.93 0.85
CA PHE A 4 -25.61 34.10 0.07
C PHE A 4 -25.12 32.98 1.00
N ILE A 5 -25.66 31.77 0.86
CA ILE A 5 -25.06 30.58 1.44
C ILE A 5 -23.89 30.26 0.48
N PRO A 6 -22.64 30.28 0.96
CA PRO A 6 -21.52 29.87 0.09
C PRO A 6 -21.72 28.38 -0.22
N HIS A 7 -21.84 28.06 -1.52
CA HIS A 7 -21.70 26.69 -1.98
C HIS A 7 -20.28 26.21 -1.58
N ILE A 8 -20.23 25.46 -0.49
CA ILE A 8 -19.04 24.68 -0.18
C ILE A 8 -18.98 23.62 -1.29
N SER A 9 -18.10 23.87 -2.27
CA SER A 9 -17.72 22.87 -3.26
C SER A 9 -17.09 21.72 -2.49
N THR A 10 -17.86 20.66 -2.24
CA THR A 10 -17.33 19.40 -1.70
C THR A 10 -16.35 18.87 -2.74
N VAL A 11 -15.06 18.97 -2.43
CA VAL A 11 -14.02 18.34 -3.24
C VAL A 11 -14.29 16.84 -3.20
N ILE A 12 -14.75 16.29 -4.33
CA ILE A 12 -14.99 14.85 -4.44
C ILE A 12 -13.62 14.20 -4.63
N VAL A 13 -13.04 13.71 -3.55
CA VAL A 13 -11.81 12.93 -3.56
C VAL A 13 -12.04 11.62 -4.30
N LYS A 14 -11.14 11.30 -5.24
CA LYS A 14 -11.22 10.09 -6.07
C LYS A 14 -10.04 9.17 -5.79
N VAL A 15 -10.34 7.96 -5.36
CA VAL A 15 -9.33 6.91 -5.14
C VAL A 15 -9.50 5.81 -6.18
N GLY A 16 -8.40 5.42 -6.84
CA GLY A 16 -8.39 4.33 -7.81
C GLY A 16 -7.86 3.05 -7.21
N VAL A 17 -8.63 1.96 -7.31
CA VAL A 17 -8.17 0.60 -7.03
C VAL A 17 -7.88 -0.08 -8.36
N ILE A 18 -6.61 -0.44 -8.60
CA ILE A 18 -6.21 -1.09 -9.85
C ILE A 18 -6.48 -2.60 -9.76
N VAL A 19 -7.10 -3.14 -10.79
CA VAL A 19 -7.42 -4.57 -10.88
C VAL A 19 -6.66 -5.20 -12.03
N PHE A 20 -5.94 -6.28 -11.72
CA PHE A 20 -5.25 -7.13 -12.68
C PHE A 20 -5.93 -8.51 -12.77
N PRO A 21 -5.72 -9.27 -13.84
CA PRO A 21 -6.11 -10.69 -13.86
C PRO A 21 -5.47 -11.41 -12.67
N GLY A 22 -6.29 -11.96 -11.76
CA GLY A 22 -5.81 -12.63 -10.55
C GLY A 22 -5.70 -11.75 -9.30
N SER A 23 -6.06 -10.46 -9.34
CA SER A 23 -6.32 -9.67 -8.12
C SER A 23 -7.45 -10.34 -7.32
N ASN A 24 -7.29 -10.45 -6.00
CA ASN A 24 -8.32 -11.04 -5.14
C ASN A 24 -8.56 -10.28 -3.83
N CYS A 25 -7.68 -9.35 -3.45
CA CYS A 25 -7.88 -8.45 -2.32
C CYS A 25 -8.42 -7.06 -2.76
N ASP A 26 -8.79 -6.92 -4.00
CA ASP A 26 -9.36 -5.70 -4.57
C ASP A 26 -10.70 -5.35 -3.93
N ARG A 27 -11.53 -6.37 -3.62
CA ARG A 27 -12.82 -6.17 -2.92
C ARG A 27 -12.64 -5.75 -1.47
N ASP A 28 -11.71 -6.37 -0.73
CA ASP A 28 -11.41 -6.01 0.65
C ASP A 28 -10.92 -4.56 0.71
N MET A 29 -10.02 -4.18 -0.20
CA MET A 29 -9.49 -2.83 -0.32
C MET A 29 -10.59 -1.82 -0.68
N TYR A 30 -11.43 -2.14 -1.67
CA TYR A 30 -12.56 -1.30 -2.08
C TYR A 30 -13.54 -1.08 -0.92
N HIS A 31 -13.91 -2.16 -0.22
CA HIS A 31 -14.77 -2.09 0.95
C HIS A 31 -14.22 -1.13 2.01
N VAL A 32 -12.96 -1.29 2.38
CA VAL A 32 -12.35 -0.41 3.39
C VAL A 32 -12.36 1.05 2.94
N LEU A 33 -11.95 1.33 1.71
CA LEU A 33 -11.91 2.71 1.19
C LEU A 33 -13.31 3.32 1.08
N THR A 34 -14.31 2.57 0.63
CA THR A 34 -15.67 3.06 0.35
C THR A 34 -16.55 3.02 1.58
N ASP A 35 -16.68 1.85 2.22
CA ASP A 35 -17.70 1.62 3.23
C ASP A 35 -17.20 2.01 4.64
N VAL A 36 -15.89 1.85 4.90
CA VAL A 36 -15.30 2.20 6.20
C VAL A 36 -14.86 3.67 6.24
N PHE A 37 -14.22 4.16 5.17
CA PHE A 37 -13.66 5.52 5.08
C PHE A 37 -14.46 6.50 4.23
N ASN A 38 -15.57 6.06 3.63
CA ASN A 38 -16.49 6.87 2.82
C ASN A 38 -15.80 7.68 1.70
N LEU A 39 -14.78 7.07 1.07
CA LEU A 39 -14.07 7.66 -0.05
C LEU A 39 -14.77 7.32 -1.38
N ASN A 40 -14.74 8.24 -2.34
CA ASN A 40 -15.22 7.97 -3.70
C ASN A 40 -14.21 7.09 -4.44
N THR A 41 -14.39 5.79 -4.33
CA THR A 41 -13.48 4.77 -4.84
C THR A 41 -13.99 4.18 -6.15
N GLN A 42 -13.09 3.94 -7.10
CA GLN A 42 -13.41 3.32 -8.39
C GLN A 42 -12.39 2.24 -8.74
N TYR A 43 -12.88 1.15 -9.36
CA TYR A 43 -12.01 0.14 -9.96
C TYR A 43 -11.49 0.58 -11.32
N PHE A 44 -10.21 0.32 -11.57
CA PHE A 44 -9.58 0.52 -12.87
C PHE A 44 -8.93 -0.78 -13.34
N TRP A 45 -9.44 -1.30 -14.43
CA TRP A 45 -8.86 -2.47 -15.08
C TRP A 45 -7.53 -2.13 -15.72
N HIS A 46 -6.53 -3.00 -15.57
CA HIS A 46 -5.13 -2.76 -15.92
C HIS A 46 -4.85 -2.32 -17.36
N GLU A 47 -5.77 -2.56 -18.29
CA GLU A 47 -5.68 -2.10 -19.68
C GLU A 47 -6.23 -0.69 -19.92
N LYS A 48 -6.91 -0.11 -18.92
CA LYS A 48 -7.46 1.25 -18.99
C LYS A 48 -6.47 2.29 -18.51
N HIS A 49 -6.77 3.55 -18.79
CA HIS A 49 -6.01 4.69 -18.30
C HIS A 49 -6.62 5.25 -17.02
N LEU A 50 -5.77 5.77 -16.14
CA LEU A 50 -6.20 6.51 -14.96
C LEU A 50 -6.55 7.96 -15.34
N PRO A 51 -7.60 8.55 -14.72
CA PRO A 51 -7.91 9.97 -14.92
C PRO A 51 -6.83 10.85 -14.29
N LYS A 52 -6.55 12.00 -14.91
CA LYS A 52 -5.54 12.94 -14.42
C LYS A 52 -5.86 13.56 -13.05
N ASN A 53 -7.15 13.59 -12.68
CA ASN A 53 -7.65 14.18 -11.44
C ASN A 53 -7.96 13.10 -10.39
N ILE A 54 -7.13 12.10 -10.28
CA ILE A 54 -7.20 11.09 -9.23
C ILE A 54 -6.32 11.55 -8.05
N ASP A 55 -6.83 11.39 -6.83
CA ASP A 55 -6.18 11.91 -5.62
C ASP A 55 -5.32 10.85 -4.91
N ALA A 56 -5.60 9.57 -5.13
CA ALA A 56 -4.77 8.47 -4.67
C ALA A 56 -4.98 7.21 -5.51
N VAL A 57 -3.99 6.33 -5.53
CA VAL A 57 -4.03 5.03 -6.23
C VAL A 57 -3.64 3.91 -5.29
N VAL A 58 -4.37 2.80 -5.35
CA VAL A 58 -4.05 1.58 -4.59
C VAL A 58 -3.91 0.39 -5.54
N LEU A 59 -2.81 -0.33 -5.40
CA LEU A 59 -2.58 -1.63 -6.02
C LEU A 59 -2.81 -2.70 -4.95
N PRO A 60 -3.93 -3.43 -4.99
CA PRO A 60 -4.27 -4.41 -3.96
C PRO A 60 -3.44 -5.68 -4.06
N GLY A 61 -3.58 -6.55 -3.06
CA GLY A 61 -3.02 -7.89 -3.05
C GLY A 61 -3.73 -8.84 -4.02
N GLY A 62 -3.11 -9.99 -4.23
CA GLY A 62 -3.59 -11.04 -5.11
C GLY A 62 -2.45 -11.87 -5.68
N PHE A 63 -2.75 -12.51 -6.82
CA PHE A 63 -1.81 -13.32 -7.59
C PHE A 63 -1.92 -12.92 -9.06
N SER A 64 -1.49 -11.68 -9.38
CA SER A 64 -1.62 -11.13 -10.73
C SER A 64 -0.97 -12.06 -11.77
N TYR A 65 -1.77 -12.44 -12.76
CA TYR A 65 -1.40 -13.42 -13.80
C TYR A 65 -0.94 -14.78 -13.23
N GLY A 66 -1.39 -15.15 -11.99
CA GLY A 66 -1.03 -16.41 -11.33
C GLY A 66 0.44 -16.48 -10.93
N ASP A 67 1.09 -15.34 -10.68
CA ASP A 67 2.51 -15.18 -10.33
C ASP A 67 3.47 -15.88 -11.32
N ARG A 68 3.04 -16.01 -12.58
CA ARG A 68 3.87 -16.61 -13.63
C ARG A 68 5.16 -15.82 -13.82
N LEU A 69 6.26 -16.51 -14.02
CA LEU A 69 7.63 -16.03 -14.09
C LEU A 69 8.12 -15.55 -12.73
N ARG A 70 7.53 -14.52 -12.17
CA ARG A 70 7.77 -13.94 -10.85
C ARG A 70 6.57 -13.07 -10.46
N ALA A 71 6.22 -13.06 -9.18
CA ALA A 71 5.07 -12.31 -8.70
C ALA A 71 5.17 -10.82 -9.07
N GLY A 72 4.12 -10.29 -9.68
CA GLY A 72 4.01 -8.90 -10.08
C GLY A 72 4.69 -8.52 -11.41
N ILE A 73 5.61 -9.33 -11.98
CA ILE A 73 6.40 -8.92 -13.15
C ILE A 73 5.54 -8.66 -14.40
N ILE A 74 4.56 -9.50 -14.70
CA ILE A 74 3.71 -9.30 -15.89
C ILE A 74 2.83 -8.06 -15.68
N ALA A 75 2.25 -7.90 -14.50
CA ALA A 75 1.43 -6.75 -14.16
C ALA A 75 2.20 -5.44 -14.21
N ALA A 76 3.50 -5.43 -13.85
CA ALA A 76 4.37 -4.26 -13.94
C ALA A 76 4.55 -3.71 -15.37
N HIS A 77 4.24 -4.50 -16.39
CA HIS A 77 4.26 -4.10 -17.80
C HIS A 77 2.87 -3.75 -18.35
N SER A 78 1.81 -3.79 -17.53
CA SER A 78 0.46 -3.40 -17.96
C SER A 78 0.38 -1.91 -18.31
N PRO A 79 -0.48 -1.52 -19.28
CA PRO A 79 -0.61 -0.13 -19.73
C PRO A 79 -0.83 0.88 -18.61
N ILE A 80 -1.67 0.56 -17.63
CA ILE A 80 -2.02 1.43 -16.49
C ILE A 80 -0.80 1.84 -15.65
N ILE A 81 0.27 1.02 -15.61
CA ILE A 81 1.48 1.32 -14.84
C ILE A 81 2.20 2.57 -15.37
N SER A 82 2.07 2.87 -16.66
CA SER A 82 2.59 4.12 -17.21
C SER A 82 1.94 5.36 -16.59
N ASP A 83 0.64 5.27 -16.29
CA ASP A 83 -0.10 6.36 -15.64
C ASP A 83 0.23 6.41 -14.14
N VAL A 84 0.37 5.24 -13.48
CA VAL A 84 0.84 5.17 -12.08
C VAL A 84 2.21 5.85 -11.93
N LYS A 85 3.16 5.62 -12.85
CA LYS A 85 4.48 6.29 -12.85
C LYS A 85 4.37 7.81 -13.00
N LYS A 86 3.50 8.29 -13.89
CA LYS A 86 3.25 9.74 -14.05
C LYS A 86 2.66 10.35 -12.79
N LEU A 87 1.66 9.69 -12.20
CA LEU A 87 1.01 10.14 -10.96
C LEU A 87 1.99 10.13 -9.79
N ALA A 88 2.85 9.12 -9.69
CA ALA A 88 3.94 9.08 -8.71
C ALA A 88 4.85 10.31 -8.83
N GLY A 89 5.29 10.65 -10.04
CA GLY A 89 6.11 11.84 -10.31
C GLY A 89 5.39 13.17 -10.07
N MET A 90 4.04 13.16 -9.97
CA MET A 90 3.23 14.31 -9.60
C MET A 90 2.98 14.42 -8.08
N GLY A 91 3.51 13.49 -7.29
CA GLY A 91 3.34 13.45 -5.84
C GLY A 91 2.03 12.82 -5.37
N VAL A 92 1.25 12.19 -6.25
CA VAL A 92 0.01 11.50 -5.87
C VAL A 92 0.34 10.31 -4.96
N PRO A 93 -0.36 10.15 -3.81
CA PRO A 93 -0.21 9.00 -2.93
C PRO A 93 -0.51 7.68 -3.64
N ILE A 94 0.42 6.73 -3.56
CA ILE A 94 0.28 5.39 -4.15
C ILE A 94 0.61 4.34 -3.10
N LEU A 95 -0.32 3.42 -2.86
CA LEU A 95 -0.13 2.28 -1.95
C LEU A 95 -0.13 0.97 -2.73
N GLY A 96 0.90 0.16 -2.56
CA GLY A 96 0.94 -1.23 -3.01
C GLY A 96 0.91 -2.20 -1.84
N VAL A 97 -0.06 -3.10 -1.80
CA VAL A 97 -0.21 -4.11 -0.75
C VAL A 97 0.08 -5.49 -1.31
N CYS A 98 0.95 -6.26 -0.66
CA CYS A 98 1.29 -7.63 -1.04
C CYS A 98 1.67 -7.74 -2.53
N ASN A 99 0.85 -8.30 -3.40
CA ASN A 99 1.08 -8.33 -4.84
C ASN A 99 1.22 -6.92 -5.46
N GLY A 100 0.48 -5.93 -4.95
CA GLY A 100 0.65 -4.53 -5.35
C GLY A 100 2.05 -3.99 -5.02
N PHE A 101 2.63 -4.38 -3.88
CA PHE A 101 4.03 -4.03 -3.56
C PHE A 101 5.01 -4.70 -4.53
N GLN A 102 4.80 -5.98 -4.84
CA GLN A 102 5.61 -6.70 -5.85
C GLN A 102 5.56 -5.97 -7.20
N ILE A 103 4.38 -5.53 -7.65
CA ILE A 103 4.22 -4.77 -8.90
C ILE A 103 4.97 -3.44 -8.85
N LEU A 104 4.91 -2.70 -7.74
CA LEU A 104 5.63 -1.42 -7.58
C LEU A 104 7.15 -1.61 -7.64
N VAL A 105 7.67 -2.68 -7.05
CA VAL A 105 9.11 -3.02 -7.13
C VAL A 105 9.49 -3.43 -8.56
N GLU A 106 8.74 -4.34 -9.18
CA GLU A 106 9.00 -4.82 -10.54
C GLU A 106 8.87 -3.70 -11.59
N SER A 107 8.04 -2.71 -11.35
CA SER A 107 7.91 -1.53 -12.21
C SER A 107 9.02 -0.48 -12.02
N GLY A 108 9.89 -0.65 -11.00
CA GLY A 108 10.95 0.29 -10.66
C GLY A 108 10.47 1.54 -9.91
N LEU A 109 9.24 1.57 -9.40
CA LEU A 109 8.71 2.65 -8.55
C LEU A 109 9.23 2.57 -7.11
N LEU A 110 9.57 1.36 -6.66
CA LEU A 110 10.18 1.11 -5.35
C LEU A 110 11.48 0.32 -5.51
N PRO A 111 12.46 0.54 -4.64
CA PRO A 111 13.73 -0.19 -4.65
C PRO A 111 13.57 -1.62 -4.15
N GLY A 112 14.52 -2.50 -4.52
CA GLY A 112 14.63 -3.87 -4.03
C GLY A 112 14.00 -4.92 -4.93
N VAL A 113 13.84 -6.11 -4.37
CA VAL A 113 13.16 -7.26 -4.99
C VAL A 113 12.37 -8.02 -3.92
N LEU A 114 11.26 -8.64 -4.33
CA LEU A 114 10.51 -9.60 -3.51
C LEU A 114 10.85 -11.02 -3.99
N LEU A 115 11.29 -11.86 -3.08
CA LEU A 115 11.73 -13.23 -3.32
C LEU A 115 10.80 -14.22 -2.62
N LYS A 116 10.90 -15.49 -2.97
CA LYS A 116 10.23 -16.56 -2.23
C LYS A 116 10.63 -16.51 -0.76
N ASN A 117 9.66 -16.75 0.12
CA ASN A 117 9.91 -16.91 1.55
C ASN A 117 11.03 -17.92 1.75
N ASP A 118 11.88 -17.72 2.75
CA ASP A 118 12.99 -18.61 3.03
C ASP A 118 12.54 -20.03 3.44
N SER A 119 11.37 -20.14 4.05
CA SER A 119 10.71 -21.42 4.35
C SER A 119 10.20 -22.15 3.11
N LEU A 120 10.15 -21.52 1.94
CA LEU A 120 9.52 -21.95 0.70
C LEU A 120 8.02 -22.28 0.83
N ASN A 121 7.39 -21.92 1.96
CA ASN A 121 6.00 -22.12 2.22
C ASN A 121 5.21 -20.83 2.11
N PHE A 122 3.93 -20.94 1.75
CA PHE A 122 2.98 -19.84 1.87
C PHE A 122 2.70 -19.58 3.36
N MET A 123 2.86 -18.34 3.79
CA MET A 123 2.60 -17.90 5.15
C MET A 123 1.28 -17.15 5.20
N CYS A 124 0.39 -17.54 6.13
CA CYS A 124 -0.90 -16.90 6.36
C CYS A 124 -1.14 -16.85 7.88
N GLU A 125 -0.74 -15.73 8.49
CA GLU A 125 -0.78 -15.57 9.96
C GLU A 125 -0.87 -14.09 10.37
N TRP A 126 -1.17 -13.85 11.63
CA TRP A 126 -1.07 -12.52 12.23
C TRP A 126 0.37 -12.28 12.72
N THR A 127 0.87 -11.09 12.45
CA THR A 127 2.18 -10.61 12.94
C THR A 127 2.06 -9.19 13.44
N ASN A 128 3.14 -8.65 14.00
CA ASN A 128 3.23 -7.25 14.38
C ASN A 128 4.19 -6.49 13.46
N LEU A 129 3.74 -5.32 12.99
CA LEU A 129 4.63 -4.34 12.37
C LEU A 129 5.11 -3.32 13.40
N ILE A 130 6.32 -2.84 13.18
CA ILE A 130 6.89 -1.67 13.85
C ILE A 130 6.94 -0.53 12.83
N VAL A 131 6.34 0.61 13.16
CA VAL A 131 6.38 1.82 12.32
C VAL A 131 7.77 2.44 12.38
N LYS A 132 8.41 2.62 11.24
CA LYS A 132 9.78 3.19 11.11
C LYS A 132 9.79 4.58 10.50
N ASN A 133 8.78 4.94 9.71
CA ASN A 133 8.64 6.26 9.11
C ASN A 133 7.20 6.75 9.31
N ILE A 134 7.05 7.99 9.76
CA ILE A 134 5.75 8.64 10.04
C ILE A 134 5.48 9.84 9.12
N THR A 135 6.27 10.01 8.05
CA THR A 135 6.18 11.19 7.17
C THR A 135 5.52 10.90 5.83
N THR A 136 5.11 9.65 5.57
CA THR A 136 4.43 9.28 4.33
C THR A 136 2.92 9.60 4.40
N PRO A 137 2.23 9.71 3.26
CA PRO A 137 0.77 9.86 3.22
C PRO A 137 -0.02 8.74 3.94
N PHE A 138 0.64 7.62 4.20
CA PHE A 138 0.02 6.44 4.82
C PHE A 138 0.43 6.23 6.28
N THR A 139 1.25 7.12 6.85
CA THR A 139 1.79 6.92 8.21
C THR A 139 1.72 8.17 9.12
N ASN A 140 1.24 9.30 8.63
CA ASN A 140 1.21 10.57 9.36
C ASN A 140 0.26 10.60 10.58
N LYS A 141 -0.61 9.59 10.74
CA LYS A 141 -1.43 9.35 11.95
C LYS A 141 -0.80 8.35 12.92
N LEU A 142 0.26 7.69 12.51
CA LEU A 142 0.95 6.70 13.32
C LEU A 142 2.03 7.36 14.19
N LYS A 143 2.51 6.62 15.19
CA LYS A 143 3.64 7.03 16.03
C LYS A 143 4.87 6.20 15.69
N LEU A 144 6.03 6.82 15.76
CA LEU A 144 7.30 6.11 15.57
C LEU A 144 7.41 4.96 16.59
N ASN A 145 7.85 3.79 16.12
CA ASN A 145 7.90 2.53 16.86
C ASN A 145 6.56 2.00 17.39
N GLN A 146 5.42 2.53 16.89
CA GLN A 146 4.11 1.94 17.17
C GLN A 146 4.04 0.52 16.62
N LYS A 147 3.47 -0.40 17.42
CA LYS A 147 3.17 -1.77 17.00
C LYS A 147 1.79 -1.82 16.36
N ILE A 148 1.69 -2.51 15.23
CA ILE A 148 0.45 -2.71 14.49
C ILE A 148 0.26 -4.21 14.27
N PRO A 149 -0.67 -4.88 14.97
CA PRO A 149 -1.06 -6.24 14.62
C PRO A 149 -1.74 -6.24 13.26
N ILE A 150 -1.28 -7.11 12.36
CA ILE A 150 -1.68 -7.13 10.96
C ILE A 150 -1.51 -8.53 10.36
N PRO A 151 -2.41 -9.00 9.48
CA PRO A 151 -2.24 -10.28 8.82
C PRO A 151 -1.28 -10.19 7.63
N ILE A 152 -0.58 -11.28 7.38
CA ILE A 152 0.19 -11.56 6.18
C ILE A 152 -0.40 -12.76 5.44
N ALA A 153 -0.26 -12.77 4.10
CA ALA A 153 -0.69 -13.88 3.25
C ALA A 153 0.18 -13.89 1.98
N ASN A 154 1.37 -14.51 2.03
CA ASN A 154 2.31 -14.47 0.92
C ASN A 154 3.20 -15.72 0.82
N GLY A 155 3.59 -16.07 -0.41
CA GLY A 155 4.62 -17.05 -0.73
C GLY A 155 5.92 -16.42 -1.21
N GLU A 156 5.85 -15.19 -1.74
CA GLU A 156 6.98 -14.38 -2.22
C GLU A 156 6.97 -13.01 -1.51
N GLY A 157 7.20 -13.03 -0.20
CA GLY A 157 7.17 -11.83 0.65
C GLY A 157 8.55 -11.39 1.15
N ARG A 158 9.61 -12.13 0.83
CA ARG A 158 10.97 -11.87 1.30
C ARG A 158 11.58 -10.68 0.59
N TYR A 159 11.57 -9.50 1.23
CA TYR A 159 12.22 -8.30 0.69
C TYR A 159 13.74 -8.41 0.77
N PHE A 160 14.42 -8.07 -0.33
CA PHE A 160 15.86 -8.10 -0.43
C PHE A 160 16.41 -6.91 -1.21
N VAL A 161 17.50 -6.36 -0.73
CA VAL A 161 18.37 -5.39 -1.40
C VAL A 161 19.82 -5.71 -1.07
N ASP A 162 20.77 -5.20 -1.86
CA ASP A 162 22.19 -5.23 -1.47
C ASP A 162 22.47 -4.34 -0.25
N GLU A 163 23.61 -4.55 0.39
CA GLU A 163 23.97 -3.85 1.63
C GLU A 163 24.09 -2.32 1.44
N GLN A 164 24.58 -1.87 0.27
CA GLN A 164 24.70 -0.45 -0.03
C GLN A 164 23.33 0.21 -0.14
N THR A 165 22.39 -0.45 -0.85
CA THR A 165 20.99 -0.01 -0.96
C THR A 165 20.31 -0.01 0.39
N SER A 166 20.52 -1.04 1.23
CA SER A 166 19.96 -1.08 2.59
C SER A 166 20.39 0.13 3.44
N LYS A 167 21.68 0.45 3.44
CA LYS A 167 22.21 1.65 4.13
C LYS A 167 21.62 2.95 3.56
N LYS A 168 21.37 3.00 2.24
CA LYS A 168 20.73 4.16 1.61
C LYS A 168 19.28 4.31 2.06
N LEU A 169 18.52 3.21 2.12
CA LEU A 169 17.13 3.20 2.59
C LEU A 169 17.03 3.70 4.04
N GLU A 170 17.91 3.24 4.93
CA GLU A 170 17.97 3.71 6.31
C GLU A 170 18.28 5.21 6.39
N LYS A 171 19.35 5.65 5.70
CA LYS A 171 19.79 7.05 5.70
C LYS A 171 18.74 8.01 5.16
N LYS A 172 17.95 7.58 4.15
CA LYS A 172 16.89 8.38 3.51
C LYS A 172 15.52 8.20 4.15
N ASN A 173 15.44 7.48 5.27
CA ASN A 173 14.17 7.19 5.97
C ASN A 173 13.12 6.52 5.07
N GLN A 174 13.56 5.64 4.14
CA GLN A 174 12.69 4.97 3.19
C GLN A 174 12.10 3.64 3.72
N ILE A 175 12.59 3.12 4.85
CA ILE A 175 11.98 1.97 5.53
C ILE A 175 10.76 2.48 6.28
N VAL A 176 9.57 2.04 5.85
CA VAL A 176 8.29 2.51 6.42
C VAL A 176 7.84 1.60 7.55
N PHE A 177 7.94 0.29 7.33
CA PHE A 177 7.55 -0.74 8.30
C PHE A 177 8.61 -1.83 8.40
N SER A 178 8.80 -2.37 9.59
CA SER A 178 9.53 -3.62 9.81
C SER A 178 8.66 -4.62 10.56
N TYR A 179 8.90 -5.90 10.35
CA TYR A 179 8.33 -6.95 11.21
C TYR A 179 8.94 -6.87 12.61
N GLU A 180 8.15 -7.13 13.65
CA GLU A 180 8.65 -7.24 15.03
C GLU A 180 9.53 -8.49 15.22
N ASN A 181 9.12 -9.59 14.59
CA ASN A 181 9.80 -10.87 14.66
C ASN A 181 10.28 -11.31 13.27
N TYR A 182 11.09 -12.37 13.25
CA TYR A 182 11.43 -13.03 12.00
C TYR A 182 10.19 -13.68 11.38
N VAL A 183 9.90 -13.34 10.13
CA VAL A 183 8.68 -13.81 9.44
C VAL A 183 9.03 -14.62 8.21
N ASN A 184 9.52 -13.98 7.15
CA ASN A 184 9.64 -14.59 5.82
C ASN A 184 11.05 -14.51 5.22
N GLY A 185 12.06 -14.19 6.04
CA GLY A 185 13.44 -14.01 5.62
C GLY A 185 13.75 -12.63 5.03
N SER A 186 12.87 -11.66 5.16
CA SER A 186 13.11 -10.28 4.72
C SER A 186 14.35 -9.69 5.37
N MET A 187 15.20 -9.07 4.55
CA MET A 187 16.42 -8.40 5.01
C MET A 187 16.06 -7.32 6.05
N ASN A 188 16.78 -7.33 7.19
CA ASN A 188 16.56 -6.41 8.31
C ASN A 188 15.07 -6.35 8.76
N GLN A 189 14.33 -7.44 8.53
CA GLN A 189 12.89 -7.55 8.84
C GLN A 189 12.03 -6.49 8.13
N ILE A 190 12.49 -5.92 7.01
CA ILE A 190 11.75 -4.91 6.25
C ILE A 190 10.43 -5.51 5.76
N ALA A 191 9.33 -4.87 6.13
CA ALA A 191 7.97 -5.24 5.76
C ALA A 191 7.33 -4.28 4.75
N GLY A 192 7.90 -3.07 4.62
CA GLY A 192 7.46 -2.06 3.68
C GLY A 192 8.44 -0.90 3.54
N VAL A 193 8.48 -0.35 2.33
CA VAL A 193 9.37 0.76 1.97
C VAL A 193 8.63 1.85 1.19
N CYS A 194 9.22 3.04 1.08
CA CYS A 194 8.73 4.09 0.19
C CYS A 194 9.79 4.51 -0.85
N ASN A 195 9.35 5.24 -1.88
CA ASN A 195 10.25 5.94 -2.80
C ASN A 195 10.95 7.11 -2.10
N GLU A 196 11.85 7.80 -2.81
CA GLU A 196 12.60 8.94 -2.24
C GLU A 196 11.71 10.13 -1.87
N ASP A 197 10.61 10.34 -2.59
CA ASP A 197 9.64 11.42 -2.34
C ASP A 197 8.63 11.06 -1.22
N GLY A 198 8.57 9.80 -0.80
CA GLY A 198 7.70 9.31 0.27
C GLY A 198 6.23 9.11 -0.11
N ASN A 199 5.82 9.43 -1.34
CA ASN A 199 4.43 9.34 -1.78
C ASN A 199 4.03 7.97 -2.34
N VAL A 200 4.98 7.12 -2.71
CA VAL A 200 4.75 5.72 -3.11
C VAL A 200 5.19 4.82 -1.98
N VAL A 201 4.28 4.04 -1.43
CA VAL A 201 4.54 3.08 -0.35
C VAL A 201 4.14 1.68 -0.77
N GLY A 202 5.03 0.72 -0.54
CA GLY A 202 4.74 -0.71 -0.69
C GLY A 202 4.88 -1.43 0.63
N MET A 203 3.97 -2.35 0.93
CA MET A 203 4.03 -3.20 2.12
C MET A 203 3.49 -4.60 1.85
N MET A 204 4.10 -5.62 2.45
CA MET A 204 3.64 -7.01 2.28
C MET A 204 2.41 -7.36 3.11
N PRO A 205 2.27 -6.90 4.37
CA PRO A 205 1.08 -7.14 5.17
C PRO A 205 -0.17 -6.44 4.64
N HIS A 206 -1.34 -6.94 5.05
CA HIS A 206 -2.65 -6.54 4.55
C HIS A 206 -3.39 -5.61 5.54
N PRO A 207 -3.25 -4.28 5.43
CA PRO A 207 -3.95 -3.34 6.31
C PRO A 207 -5.47 -3.38 6.12
N GLU A 208 -5.95 -3.68 4.90
CA GLU A 208 -7.38 -3.81 4.59
C GLU A 208 -8.05 -4.95 5.36
N ARG A 209 -7.29 -5.94 5.78
CA ARG A 209 -7.78 -7.09 6.58
C ARG A 209 -7.60 -6.89 8.09
N ALA A 210 -7.23 -5.69 8.52
CA ALA A 210 -7.07 -5.32 9.93
C ALA A 210 -7.64 -3.93 10.25
N ALA A 211 -8.33 -3.31 9.29
CA ALA A 211 -8.86 -1.95 9.41
C ALA A 211 -10.12 -1.86 10.27
N GLU A 212 -10.88 -2.95 10.40
CA GLU A 212 -12.12 -3.00 11.16
C GLU A 212 -11.96 -3.82 12.45
N LYS A 213 -12.66 -3.35 13.51
CA LYS A 213 -12.63 -4.00 14.82
C LYS A 213 -13.13 -5.46 14.77
N VAL A 214 -14.15 -5.72 13.97
CA VAL A 214 -14.81 -7.03 13.87
C VAL A 214 -13.91 -8.13 13.33
N ILE A 215 -12.90 -7.77 12.53
CA ILE A 215 -11.94 -8.72 11.96
C ILE A 215 -10.59 -8.72 12.68
N ASN A 216 -10.38 -7.81 13.64
CA ASN A 216 -9.11 -7.71 14.37
C ASN A 216 -9.19 -8.47 15.70
N PRO A 217 -8.37 -9.52 15.91
CA PRO A 217 -8.42 -10.35 17.12
C PRO A 217 -8.09 -9.58 18.40
N ASN A 218 -7.44 -8.42 18.31
CA ASN A 218 -7.01 -7.63 19.47
C ASN A 218 -7.98 -6.49 19.83
N ASP A 219 -9.18 -6.48 19.26
CA ASP A 219 -10.25 -5.50 19.55
C ASP A 219 -9.83 -4.02 19.42
N ASN A 220 -8.70 -3.74 18.80
CA ASN A 220 -8.23 -2.39 18.47
C ASN A 220 -7.97 -2.26 16.96
N LYS A 221 -7.88 -1.03 16.43
CA LYS A 221 -7.81 -0.76 15.00
C LYS A 221 -6.53 -0.01 14.59
N PRO A 222 -5.33 -0.35 15.06
CA PRO A 222 -4.17 0.47 14.71
C PRO A 222 -3.85 0.43 13.22
N ALA A 223 -4.26 -0.61 12.47
CA ALA A 223 -4.11 -0.68 11.02
C ALA A 223 -5.03 0.30 10.28
N SER A 224 -6.18 0.70 10.86
CA SER A 224 -7.05 1.73 10.29
C SER A 224 -6.33 3.07 10.13
N LEU A 225 -5.36 3.36 11.01
CA LEU A 225 -4.58 4.60 10.96
C LEU A 225 -3.78 4.78 9.68
N ILE A 226 -3.51 3.69 8.93
CA ILE A 226 -2.89 3.75 7.59
C ILE A 226 -3.85 4.44 6.62
N PHE A 227 -5.12 4.07 6.64
CA PHE A 227 -6.16 4.68 5.80
C PHE A 227 -6.56 6.07 6.29
N GLU A 228 -6.62 6.28 7.61
CA GLU A 228 -6.83 7.61 8.21
C GLU A 228 -5.72 8.59 7.80
N SER A 229 -4.48 8.10 7.70
CA SER A 229 -3.35 8.88 7.20
C SER A 229 -3.56 9.29 5.74
N LEU A 230 -4.02 8.37 4.90
CA LEU A 230 -4.36 8.65 3.51
C LEU A 230 -5.46 9.71 3.43
N VAL A 231 -6.57 9.53 4.16
CA VAL A 231 -7.70 10.48 4.20
C VAL A 231 -7.24 11.89 4.55
N GLN A 232 -6.38 12.03 5.56
CA GLN A 232 -5.79 13.32 5.93
C GLN A 232 -4.92 13.90 4.81
N SER A 233 -4.11 13.07 4.16
CA SER A 233 -3.14 13.50 3.13
C SER A 233 -3.83 14.01 1.87
N ILE A 234 -4.97 13.43 1.48
CA ILE A 234 -5.73 13.83 0.30
C ILE A 234 -6.77 14.94 0.58
N GLY A 235 -6.76 15.49 1.81
CA GLY A 235 -7.54 16.68 2.16
C GLY A 235 -9.03 16.45 2.36
N VAL A 236 -9.46 15.21 2.64
CA VAL A 236 -10.85 14.96 3.07
C VAL A 236 -11.04 15.54 4.46
N LYS A 237 -11.85 16.58 4.55
CA LYS A 237 -12.31 17.10 5.85
C LYS A 237 -13.43 16.18 6.35
N ASN A 238 -13.15 15.45 7.41
CA ASN A 238 -14.17 14.73 8.17
C ASN A 238 -15.12 15.71 8.87
#